data_c0028898fbd39a1e136cc633df7d23dd
#
_entry.id   c0028898fbd39a1e136cc633df7d23dd
#
_cell.length_a   1.000
_cell.length_b   1.000
_cell.length_c   1.000
_cell.angle_alpha   90.00
_cell.angle_beta   90.00
_cell.angle_gamma   90.00
#
_symmetry.space_group_name_H-M   'P 1'
#
loop_
_entity.id
_entity.type
_entity.pdbx_description
1 polymer ?
#
loop_
_entity_poly.entity_id
_entity_poly.type
_entity_poly.pdbx_seq_one_letter_code
_entity_poly.pdbx_strand_id
1 'polypeptide(L)'
;MLKDNIFMYYFLKVKEQFISLHLIYIKHFMANNYLLNYWINEVHWGYNYLLVVILLLVISILLYRIRKLQKTIKKTNHSYRFSFDILDNLPFPIFVKDITNDFRYYYWNKESAAQSGISSEEAIGHTDYEIYGEERGEKYRHIDKELIQAGKVYRKEEKYTTPDGITHDTIAVKSIISWEGEKKWLLATRWDITQLKNYEREVVAAKEELEKALKKQK
;
A
#
# COMPACT_ATOMS: atom_id res chain seq x y z
N MET A 1 5.52 10.90 10.72
CA MET A 1 6.70 10.86 11.61
C MET A 1 6.49 11.59 12.95
N LEU A 2 6.04 12.86 13.03
CA LEU A 2 5.77 13.53 14.31
C LEU A 2 4.48 13.05 14.99
N LYS A 3 3.41 12.74 14.25
CA LYS A 3 2.13 12.26 14.81
C LYS A 3 2.23 10.87 15.43
N ASP A 4 3.03 10.00 14.86
CA ASP A 4 3.23 8.63 15.37
C ASP A 4 4.01 8.61 16.68
N ASN A 5 4.96 9.55 16.87
CA ASN A 5 5.70 9.71 18.12
C ASN A 5 4.82 10.27 19.25
N ILE A 6 3.89 11.18 18.95
CA ILE A 6 2.96 11.74 19.94
C ILE A 6 1.98 10.67 20.40
N PHE A 7 1.41 9.87 19.48
CA PHE A 7 0.50 8.78 19.82
C PHE A 7 1.19 7.71 20.67
N MET A 8 2.41 7.32 20.30
CA MET A 8 3.20 6.35 21.05
C MET A 8 3.55 6.86 22.46
N TYR A 9 3.89 8.15 22.60
CA TYR A 9 4.16 8.77 23.91
C TYR A 9 2.91 8.76 24.82
N TYR A 10 1.74 9.15 24.30
CA TYR A 10 0.50 9.11 25.09
C TYR A 10 0.07 7.68 25.40
N PHE A 11 0.23 6.74 24.48
CA PHE A 11 -0.06 5.33 24.70
C PHE A 11 0.82 4.72 25.80
N LEU A 12 2.11 5.01 25.81
CA LEU A 12 3.03 4.56 26.86
C LEU A 12 2.68 5.18 28.22
N LYS A 13 2.35 6.46 28.26
CA LYS A 13 1.96 7.18 29.49
C LYS A 13 0.64 6.67 30.08
N VAL A 14 -0.35 6.39 29.24
CA VAL A 14 -1.61 5.75 29.66
C VAL A 14 -1.36 4.35 30.18
N LYS A 15 -0.51 3.57 29.53
CA LYS A 15 -0.12 2.21 29.98
C LYS A 15 0.58 2.22 31.33
N GLU A 16 1.50 3.15 31.56
CA GLU A 16 2.17 3.31 32.85
C GLU A 16 1.19 3.73 33.97
N GLN A 17 0.27 4.66 33.68
CA GLN A 17 -0.77 5.05 34.64
C GLN A 17 -1.72 3.88 34.95
N PHE A 18 -2.09 3.07 33.95
CA PHE A 18 -2.97 1.91 34.14
C PHE A 18 -2.29 0.82 34.99
N ILE A 19 -1.02 0.56 34.77
CA ILE A 19 -0.23 -0.39 35.56
C ILE A 19 -0.07 0.14 37.00
N SER A 20 0.21 1.42 37.18
CA SER A 20 0.35 2.05 38.49
C SER A 20 -0.97 2.01 39.27
N LEU A 21 -2.09 2.35 38.63
CA LEU A 21 -3.43 2.26 39.25
C LEU A 21 -3.82 0.82 39.60
N HIS A 22 -3.48 -0.15 38.77
CA HIS A 22 -3.73 -1.57 39.06
C HIS A 22 -2.89 -2.09 40.24
N LEU A 23 -1.63 -1.69 40.29
CA LEU A 23 -0.76 -2.02 41.45
C LEU A 23 -1.22 -1.36 42.73
N ILE A 24 -1.71 -0.11 42.71
CA ILE A 24 -2.28 0.59 43.88
C ILE A 24 -3.57 -0.11 44.30
N TYR A 25 -4.46 -0.48 43.34
CA TYR A 25 -5.71 -1.21 43.60
C TYR A 25 -5.42 -2.57 44.24
N ILE A 26 -4.48 -3.34 43.70
CA ILE A 26 -4.05 -4.63 44.27
C ILE A 26 -3.47 -4.46 45.69
N LYS A 27 -2.62 -3.46 45.92
CA LYS A 27 -2.10 -3.15 47.23
C LYS A 27 -3.18 -2.80 48.25
N HIS A 28 -4.15 -1.97 47.84
CA HIS A 28 -5.26 -1.55 48.67
C HIS A 28 -6.22 -2.70 48.99
N PHE A 29 -6.54 -3.54 47.97
CA PHE A 29 -7.35 -4.74 48.09
C PHE A 29 -6.68 -5.76 49.04
N MET A 30 -5.36 -5.96 48.90
CA MET A 30 -4.58 -6.87 49.77
C MET A 30 -4.44 -6.36 51.20
N ALA A 31 -4.33 -5.04 51.42
CA ALA A 31 -4.18 -4.43 52.74
C ALA A 31 -5.49 -4.43 53.53
N ASN A 32 -6.63 -4.31 52.90
CA ASN A 32 -7.94 -4.17 53.57
C ASN A 32 -8.69 -5.51 53.74
N ASN A 33 -8.17 -6.63 53.25
CA ASN A 33 -8.88 -7.90 53.26
C ASN A 33 -8.37 -8.81 54.37
N TYR A 34 -8.86 -8.58 55.60
CA TYR A 34 -8.54 -9.41 56.76
C TYR A 34 -8.84 -10.91 56.56
N LEU A 35 -9.86 -11.24 55.78
CA LEU A 35 -10.18 -12.60 55.38
C LEU A 35 -9.11 -13.20 54.48
N LEU A 36 -8.55 -12.41 53.57
CA LEU A 36 -7.46 -12.84 52.69
C LEU A 36 -6.16 -13.13 53.49
N ASN A 37 -5.87 -12.29 54.48
CA ASN A 37 -4.72 -12.52 55.41
C ASN A 37 -4.92 -13.77 56.29
N TYR A 38 -6.15 -14.04 56.73
CA TYR A 38 -6.50 -15.26 57.44
C TYR A 38 -6.33 -16.50 56.55
N TRP A 39 -6.81 -16.44 55.29
CA TRP A 39 -6.61 -17.48 54.29
C TRP A 39 -5.16 -17.70 53.90
N ILE A 40 -4.36 -16.64 53.75
CA ILE A 40 -2.92 -16.71 53.43
C ILE A 40 -2.14 -17.40 54.55
N ASN A 41 -2.55 -17.22 55.78
CA ASN A 41 -1.89 -17.84 56.93
C ASN A 41 -2.30 -19.31 57.18
N GLU A 42 -3.49 -19.74 56.79
CA GLU A 42 -3.97 -21.11 57.01
C GLU A 42 -3.83 -22.04 55.79
N VAL A 43 -3.81 -21.50 54.55
CA VAL A 43 -3.69 -22.33 53.34
C VAL A 43 -2.22 -22.60 53.04
N HIS A 44 -1.86 -23.87 53.16
CA HIS A 44 -0.55 -24.47 52.90
C HIS A 44 0.27 -23.73 51.82
N TRP A 45 1.47 -23.29 52.18
CA TRP A 45 2.47 -22.65 51.33
C TRP A 45 2.63 -23.31 49.94
N GLY A 46 2.34 -24.63 49.83
CA GLY A 46 2.41 -25.39 48.57
C GLY A 46 1.43 -24.94 47.50
N TYR A 47 0.19 -24.54 47.87
CA TYR A 47 -0.82 -24.13 46.88
C TYR A 47 -0.50 -22.75 46.32
N ASN A 48 -0.03 -21.82 47.13
CA ASN A 48 0.37 -20.50 46.68
C ASN A 48 1.58 -20.57 45.75
N TYR A 49 2.56 -21.43 46.06
CA TYR A 49 3.72 -21.65 45.22
C TYR A 49 3.31 -22.24 43.83
N LEU A 50 2.41 -23.23 43.82
CA LEU A 50 1.89 -23.83 42.62
C LEU A 50 1.17 -22.80 41.73
N LEU A 51 0.32 -21.95 42.31
CA LEU A 51 -0.37 -20.87 41.58
C LEU A 51 0.61 -19.86 40.98
N VAL A 52 1.65 -19.46 41.71
CA VAL A 52 2.70 -18.59 41.22
C VAL A 52 3.44 -19.24 40.04
N VAL A 53 3.80 -20.52 40.17
CA VAL A 53 4.46 -21.26 39.06
C VAL A 53 3.56 -21.32 37.82
N ILE A 54 2.27 -21.64 37.97
CA ILE A 54 1.31 -21.68 36.89
C ILE A 54 1.20 -20.29 36.25
N LEU A 55 1.09 -19.22 37.04
CA LEU A 55 1.02 -17.85 36.52
C LEU A 55 2.29 -17.48 35.73
N LEU A 56 3.47 -17.82 36.24
CA LEU A 56 4.72 -17.59 35.51
C LEU A 56 4.81 -18.39 34.22
N LEU A 57 4.32 -19.62 34.20
CA LEU A 57 4.23 -20.42 32.97
C LEU A 57 3.28 -19.78 31.94
N VAL A 58 2.09 -19.33 32.38
CA VAL A 58 1.14 -18.64 31.51
C VAL A 58 1.75 -17.36 30.95
N ILE A 59 2.39 -16.56 31.79
CA ILE A 59 3.08 -15.33 31.36
C ILE A 59 4.18 -15.67 30.34
N SER A 60 4.99 -16.69 30.59
CA SER A 60 6.03 -17.15 29.66
C SER A 60 5.47 -17.55 28.30
N ILE A 61 4.36 -18.30 28.28
CA ILE A 61 3.68 -18.72 27.04
C ILE A 61 3.13 -17.50 26.30
N LEU A 62 2.51 -16.56 27.01
CA LEU A 62 2.00 -15.32 26.41
C LEU A 62 3.12 -14.47 25.83
N LEU A 63 4.21 -14.29 26.55
CA LEU A 63 5.39 -13.57 26.06
C LEU A 63 6.00 -14.23 24.83
N TYR A 64 6.10 -15.56 24.80
CA TYR A 64 6.55 -16.32 23.64
C TYR A 64 5.64 -16.08 22.42
N ARG A 65 4.30 -16.15 22.62
CA ARG A 65 3.33 -15.90 21.55
C ARG A 65 3.42 -14.46 21.01
N ILE A 66 3.54 -13.47 21.91
CA ILE A 66 3.70 -12.07 21.50
C ILE A 66 4.98 -11.89 20.67
N ARG A 67 6.12 -12.44 21.11
CA ARG A 67 7.38 -12.36 20.34
C ARG A 67 7.26 -13.03 18.98
N LYS A 68 6.58 -14.18 18.89
CA LYS A 68 6.34 -14.88 17.63
C LYS A 68 5.47 -14.04 16.69
N LEU A 69 4.39 -13.44 17.19
CA LEU A 69 3.53 -12.54 16.41
C LEU A 69 4.29 -11.31 15.91
N GLN A 70 5.07 -10.66 16.77
CA GLN A 70 5.90 -9.51 16.39
C GLN A 70 6.90 -9.87 15.29
N LYS A 71 7.53 -11.05 15.38
CA LYS A 71 8.45 -11.54 14.32
C LYS A 71 7.73 -11.77 12.99
N THR A 72 6.51 -12.33 13.04
CA THR A 72 5.69 -12.56 11.85
C THR A 72 5.27 -11.23 11.21
N ILE A 73 4.76 -10.29 12.00
CA ILE A 73 4.38 -8.95 11.55
C ILE A 73 5.59 -8.24 10.91
N LYS A 74 6.76 -8.27 11.56
CA LYS A 74 7.98 -7.66 11.03
C LYS A 74 8.40 -8.27 9.68
N LYS A 75 8.32 -9.60 9.54
CA LYS A 75 8.62 -10.30 8.28
C LYS A 75 7.63 -9.93 7.17
N THR A 76 6.34 -9.89 7.50
CA THR A 76 5.28 -9.53 6.57
C THR A 76 5.45 -8.09 6.09
N ASN A 77 5.65 -7.14 7.01
CA ASN A 77 5.90 -5.74 6.68
C ASN A 77 7.15 -5.54 5.82
N HIS A 78 8.21 -6.31 6.07
CA HIS A 78 9.42 -6.25 5.24
C HIS A 78 9.14 -6.73 3.81
N SER A 79 8.40 -7.81 3.65
CA SER A 79 8.00 -8.33 2.33
C SER A 79 7.13 -7.33 1.56
N TYR A 80 6.14 -6.71 2.22
CA TYR A 80 5.32 -5.66 1.62
C TYR A 80 6.16 -4.46 1.18
N ARG A 81 7.01 -3.93 2.06
CA ARG A 81 7.91 -2.81 1.72
C ARG A 81 8.77 -3.12 0.51
N PHE A 82 9.39 -4.30 0.48
CA PHE A 82 10.22 -4.71 -0.65
C PHE A 82 9.42 -4.74 -1.97
N SER A 83 8.15 -5.21 -1.95
CA SER A 83 7.29 -5.20 -3.15
C SER A 83 6.98 -3.78 -3.62
N PHE A 84 6.68 -2.86 -2.71
CA PHE A 84 6.47 -1.45 -3.06
C PHE A 84 7.76 -0.78 -3.54
N ASP A 85 8.90 -1.07 -2.91
CA ASP A 85 10.20 -0.56 -3.35
C ASP A 85 10.53 -1.00 -4.79
N ILE A 86 10.17 -2.24 -5.18
CA ILE A 86 10.30 -2.69 -6.56
C ILE A 86 9.42 -1.86 -7.49
N LEU A 87 8.12 -1.73 -7.18
CA LEU A 87 7.17 -0.98 -8.00
C LEU A 87 7.55 0.49 -8.12
N ASP A 88 8.07 1.09 -7.06
CA ASP A 88 8.53 2.48 -7.02
C ASP A 88 9.77 2.75 -7.87
N ASN A 89 10.58 1.73 -8.15
CA ASN A 89 11.78 1.87 -8.95
C ASN A 89 11.63 1.33 -10.39
N LEU A 90 10.42 0.96 -10.80
CA LEU A 90 10.15 0.64 -12.20
C LEU A 90 10.17 1.91 -13.05
N PRO A 91 10.81 1.89 -14.25
CA PRO A 91 11.01 3.07 -15.09
C PRO A 91 9.78 3.41 -15.96
N PHE A 92 8.59 3.18 -15.44
CA PHE A 92 7.32 3.52 -16.07
C PHE A 92 6.24 3.76 -15.03
N PRO A 93 5.25 4.62 -15.32
CA PRO A 93 4.17 4.91 -14.41
C PRO A 93 3.35 3.68 -14.05
N ILE A 94 3.09 3.50 -12.77
CA ILE A 94 2.17 2.50 -12.25
C ILE A 94 1.27 3.17 -11.22
N PHE A 95 -0.02 2.98 -11.37
CA PHE A 95 -0.97 3.34 -10.35
C PHE A 95 -2.06 2.29 -10.18
N VAL A 96 -2.66 2.27 -9.01
CA VAL A 96 -3.76 1.39 -8.66
C VAL A 96 -4.89 2.21 -8.09
N LYS A 97 -6.12 1.95 -8.55
CA LYS A 97 -7.35 2.55 -8.00
C LYS A 97 -8.20 1.51 -7.31
N ASP A 98 -8.83 1.88 -6.20
CA ASP A 98 -9.83 1.08 -5.51
C ASP A 98 -11.20 1.30 -6.16
N ILE A 99 -11.67 0.31 -6.94
CA ILE A 99 -12.97 0.38 -7.64
C ILE A 99 -14.13 0.44 -6.64
N THR A 100 -13.97 -0.20 -5.49
CA THR A 100 -15.00 -0.26 -4.44
C THR A 100 -15.10 1.01 -3.62
N ASN A 101 -14.07 1.87 -3.68
CA ASN A 101 -13.99 3.15 -3.01
C ASN A 101 -13.92 4.31 -3.99
N ASP A 102 -14.90 4.42 -4.85
CA ASP A 102 -15.05 5.51 -5.84
C ASP A 102 -13.83 5.73 -6.73
N PHE A 103 -13.10 4.68 -7.09
CA PHE A 103 -11.88 4.74 -7.92
C PHE A 103 -10.79 5.66 -7.36
N ARG A 104 -10.73 5.81 -6.04
CA ARG A 104 -9.65 6.57 -5.42
C ARG A 104 -8.32 5.88 -5.64
N TYR A 105 -7.28 6.69 -5.89
CA TYR A 105 -5.94 6.16 -6.03
C TYR A 105 -5.49 5.52 -4.72
N TYR A 106 -5.06 4.27 -4.81
CA TYR A 106 -4.52 3.49 -3.70
C TYR A 106 -3.00 3.41 -3.73
N TYR A 107 -2.44 3.41 -4.94
CA TYR A 107 -1.01 3.36 -5.18
C TYR A 107 -0.64 4.27 -6.35
N TRP A 108 0.52 4.92 -6.24
CA TRP A 108 1.06 5.86 -7.21
C TRP A 108 2.57 5.84 -7.09
N ASN A 109 3.30 5.27 -8.08
CA ASN A 109 4.75 5.14 -8.00
C ASN A 109 5.47 6.46 -8.34
N LYS A 110 6.79 6.47 -8.12
CA LYS A 110 7.65 7.63 -8.38
C LYS A 110 7.58 8.09 -9.82
N GLU A 111 7.52 7.16 -10.77
CA GLU A 111 7.44 7.49 -12.21
C GLU A 111 6.08 8.10 -12.57
N SER A 112 5.00 7.66 -11.94
CA SER A 112 3.70 8.32 -12.06
C SER A 112 3.77 9.77 -11.58
N ALA A 113 4.44 10.03 -10.47
CA ALA A 113 4.65 11.37 -9.95
C ALA A 113 5.52 12.23 -10.89
N ALA A 114 6.62 11.68 -11.40
CA ALA A 114 7.52 12.37 -12.30
C ALA A 114 6.83 12.78 -13.61
N GLN A 115 6.07 11.87 -14.24
CA GLN A 115 5.40 12.15 -15.51
C GLN A 115 4.17 13.04 -15.39
N SER A 116 3.43 12.97 -14.28
CA SER A 116 2.20 13.77 -14.11
C SER A 116 2.44 15.13 -13.45
N GLY A 117 3.54 15.28 -12.74
CA GLY A 117 3.80 16.44 -11.87
C GLY A 117 2.99 16.42 -10.57
N ILE A 118 2.34 15.30 -10.23
CA ILE A 118 1.49 15.12 -9.05
C ILE A 118 2.16 14.13 -8.12
N SER A 119 2.46 14.53 -6.89
CA SER A 119 3.11 13.66 -5.90
C SER A 119 2.20 12.51 -5.47
N SER A 120 2.79 11.46 -4.89
CA SER A 120 2.01 10.34 -4.35
C SER A 120 1.10 10.76 -3.18
N GLU A 121 1.53 11.75 -2.40
CA GLU A 121 0.75 12.30 -1.29
C GLU A 121 -0.48 13.06 -1.77
N GLU A 122 -0.39 13.72 -2.94
CA GLU A 122 -1.50 14.43 -3.57
C GLU A 122 -2.44 13.48 -4.31
N ALA A 123 -1.93 12.35 -4.81
CA ALA A 123 -2.73 11.40 -5.58
C ALA A 123 -3.47 10.40 -4.70
N ILE A 124 -2.80 9.81 -3.70
CA ILE A 124 -3.38 8.72 -2.90
C ILE A 124 -4.58 9.22 -2.08
N GLY A 125 -5.68 8.47 -2.16
CA GLY A 125 -6.95 8.80 -1.51
C GLY A 125 -7.83 9.76 -2.29
N HIS A 126 -7.39 10.30 -3.43
CA HIS A 126 -8.15 11.20 -4.29
C HIS A 126 -8.65 10.48 -5.55
N THR A 127 -9.71 11.03 -6.16
CA THR A 127 -10.28 10.59 -7.43
C THR A 127 -9.65 11.35 -8.60
N ASP A 128 -9.91 10.89 -9.85
CA ASP A 128 -9.50 11.63 -11.05
C ASP A 128 -10.10 13.05 -11.09
N TYR A 129 -11.33 13.21 -10.61
CA TYR A 129 -12.01 14.52 -10.59
C TYR A 129 -11.32 15.50 -9.64
N GLU A 130 -10.94 15.02 -8.46
CA GLU A 130 -10.26 15.84 -7.45
C GLU A 130 -8.85 16.25 -7.90
N ILE A 131 -8.17 15.42 -8.70
CA ILE A 131 -6.80 15.67 -9.17
C ILE A 131 -6.79 16.46 -10.48
N TYR A 132 -7.59 16.07 -11.47
CA TYR A 132 -7.51 16.58 -12.84
C TYR A 132 -8.66 17.51 -13.24
N GLY A 133 -9.64 17.72 -12.34
CA GLY A 133 -10.87 18.47 -12.64
C GLY A 133 -11.91 17.65 -13.37
N GLU A 134 -13.09 18.26 -13.56
CA GLU A 134 -14.29 17.60 -14.06
C GLU A 134 -14.09 16.96 -15.44
N GLU A 135 -13.61 17.71 -16.42
CA GLU A 135 -13.48 17.27 -17.80
C GLU A 135 -12.57 16.05 -17.98
N ARG A 136 -11.36 16.11 -17.40
CA ARG A 136 -10.42 15.00 -17.46
C ARG A 136 -10.85 13.83 -16.57
N GLY A 137 -11.42 14.13 -15.41
CA GLY A 137 -11.93 13.14 -14.48
C GLY A 137 -13.02 12.29 -15.12
N GLU A 138 -13.99 12.91 -15.80
CA GLU A 138 -15.05 12.19 -16.51
C GLU A 138 -14.50 11.30 -17.62
N LYS A 139 -13.55 11.80 -18.41
CA LYS A 139 -12.90 11.01 -19.46
C LYS A 139 -12.22 9.75 -18.90
N TYR A 140 -11.46 9.89 -17.82
CA TYR A 140 -10.78 8.74 -17.21
C TYR A 140 -11.77 7.78 -16.56
N ARG A 141 -12.78 8.29 -15.87
CA ARG A 141 -13.84 7.49 -15.26
C ARG A 141 -14.63 6.70 -16.31
N HIS A 142 -14.91 7.30 -17.46
CA HIS A 142 -15.60 6.61 -18.55
C HIS A 142 -14.81 5.41 -19.06
N ILE A 143 -13.51 5.59 -19.34
CA ILE A 143 -12.61 4.51 -19.78
C ILE A 143 -12.53 3.40 -18.70
N ASP A 144 -12.45 3.77 -17.43
CA ASP A 144 -12.36 2.82 -16.33
C ASP A 144 -13.66 2.00 -16.18
N LYS A 145 -14.83 2.62 -16.38
CA LYS A 145 -16.13 1.92 -16.40
C LYS A 145 -16.26 0.98 -17.60
N GLU A 146 -15.85 1.42 -18.79
CA GLU A 146 -15.84 0.56 -19.98
C GLU A 146 -14.96 -0.67 -19.80
N LEU A 147 -13.80 -0.51 -19.18
CA LEU A 147 -12.89 -1.61 -18.84
C LEU A 147 -13.57 -2.65 -17.94
N ILE A 148 -14.30 -2.18 -16.91
CA ILE A 148 -15.01 -3.07 -15.97
C ILE A 148 -16.12 -3.84 -16.72
N GLN A 149 -16.87 -3.18 -17.58
CA GLN A 149 -17.95 -3.81 -18.35
C GLN A 149 -17.41 -4.83 -19.37
N ALA A 150 -16.29 -4.50 -20.03
CA ALA A 150 -15.67 -5.38 -21.01
C ALA A 150 -15.03 -6.62 -20.39
N GLY A 151 -14.59 -6.55 -19.13
CA GLY A 151 -13.91 -7.63 -18.43
C GLY A 151 -12.58 -8.08 -19.06
N LYS A 152 -12.01 -7.25 -19.93
CA LYS A 152 -10.78 -7.55 -20.68
C LYS A 152 -9.72 -6.50 -20.37
N VAL A 153 -8.46 -6.85 -20.60
CA VAL A 153 -7.36 -5.89 -20.49
C VAL A 153 -7.55 -4.79 -21.55
N TYR A 154 -7.55 -3.54 -21.10
CA TYR A 154 -7.51 -2.38 -21.99
C TYR A 154 -6.07 -2.15 -22.42
N ARG A 155 -5.86 -1.99 -23.72
CA ARG A 155 -4.56 -1.62 -24.29
C ARG A 155 -4.79 -0.67 -25.46
N LYS A 156 -4.18 0.52 -25.39
CA LYS A 156 -4.34 1.53 -26.42
C LYS A 156 -3.05 2.33 -26.60
N GLU A 157 -2.67 2.53 -27.86
CA GLU A 157 -1.68 3.54 -28.22
C GLU A 157 -2.33 4.91 -28.15
N GLU A 158 -1.68 5.85 -27.46
CA GLU A 158 -2.16 7.22 -27.30
C GLU A 158 -0.99 8.18 -27.16
N LYS A 159 -1.23 9.46 -27.43
CA LYS A 159 -0.26 10.50 -27.13
C LYS A 159 -0.48 11.02 -25.71
N TYR A 160 0.61 11.18 -25.00
CA TYR A 160 0.63 11.77 -23.67
C TYR A 160 1.55 12.96 -23.65
N THR A 161 1.07 14.11 -23.17
CA THR A 161 1.86 15.33 -23.01
C THR A 161 2.16 15.55 -21.54
N THR A 162 3.44 15.60 -21.20
CA THR A 162 3.94 15.88 -19.84
C THR A 162 3.73 17.35 -19.48
N PRO A 163 3.80 17.73 -18.19
CA PRO A 163 3.58 19.12 -17.75
C PRO A 163 4.53 20.16 -18.38
N ASP A 164 5.73 19.74 -18.77
CA ASP A 164 6.72 20.55 -19.50
C ASP A 164 6.41 20.70 -21.00
N GLY A 165 5.29 20.12 -21.48
CA GLY A 165 4.81 20.27 -22.84
C GLY A 165 5.39 19.25 -23.83
N ILE A 166 6.20 18.30 -23.41
CA ILE A 166 6.75 17.26 -24.27
C ILE A 166 5.69 16.18 -24.54
N THR A 167 5.47 15.85 -25.82
CA THR A 167 4.51 14.84 -26.21
C THR A 167 5.22 13.52 -26.58
N HIS A 168 4.77 12.44 -25.94
CA HIS A 168 5.28 11.09 -26.10
C HIS A 168 4.25 10.22 -26.80
N ASP A 169 4.71 9.31 -27.67
CA ASP A 169 3.90 8.18 -28.15
C ASP A 169 3.92 7.11 -27.04
N THR A 170 2.76 6.68 -26.55
CA THR A 170 2.68 5.78 -25.39
C THR A 170 1.71 4.64 -25.63
N ILE A 171 1.86 3.54 -24.90
CA ILE A 171 0.88 2.49 -24.77
C ILE A 171 0.33 2.52 -23.34
N ALA A 172 -0.94 2.86 -23.17
CA ALA A 172 -1.66 2.70 -21.92
C ALA A 172 -2.19 1.28 -21.80
N VAL A 173 -1.94 0.64 -20.65
CA VAL A 173 -2.47 -0.68 -20.32
C VAL A 173 -3.20 -0.59 -18.99
N LYS A 174 -4.43 -1.09 -18.96
CA LYS A 174 -5.23 -1.17 -17.74
C LYS A 174 -5.80 -2.58 -17.57
N SER A 175 -5.86 -3.07 -16.35
CA SER A 175 -6.43 -4.37 -16.01
C SER A 175 -7.15 -4.33 -14.67
N ILE A 176 -8.08 -5.24 -14.47
CA ILE A 176 -8.78 -5.43 -13.22
C ILE A 176 -8.13 -6.58 -12.45
N ILE A 177 -7.78 -6.32 -11.21
CA ILE A 177 -7.26 -7.31 -10.27
C ILE A 177 -8.32 -7.56 -9.21
N SER A 178 -8.65 -8.83 -8.97
CA SER A 178 -9.50 -9.24 -7.85
C SER A 178 -8.62 -9.72 -6.71
N TRP A 179 -8.86 -9.21 -5.51
CA TRP A 179 -8.15 -9.58 -4.32
C TRP A 179 -9.14 -9.84 -3.18
N GLU A 180 -8.93 -10.88 -2.39
CA GLU A 180 -9.80 -11.24 -1.26
C GLU A 180 -11.30 -11.34 -1.62
N GLY A 181 -11.60 -11.95 -2.78
CA GLY A 181 -12.96 -12.31 -3.21
C GLY A 181 -13.78 -11.16 -3.81
N GLU A 182 -14.01 -10.08 -3.10
CA GLU A 182 -14.91 -9.00 -3.54
C GLU A 182 -14.22 -7.69 -3.93
N LYS A 183 -13.06 -7.41 -3.36
CA LYS A 183 -12.32 -6.17 -3.66
C LYS A 183 -11.74 -6.23 -5.07
N LYS A 184 -12.10 -5.25 -5.86
CA LYS A 184 -11.60 -5.10 -7.23
C LYS A 184 -10.72 -3.86 -7.30
N TRP A 185 -9.56 -4.05 -7.90
CA TRP A 185 -8.57 -2.99 -8.11
C TRP A 185 -8.35 -2.79 -9.60
N LEU A 186 -8.23 -1.54 -10.02
CA LEU A 186 -7.79 -1.19 -11.35
C LEU A 186 -6.29 -0.90 -11.30
N LEU A 187 -5.51 -1.74 -11.95
CA LEU A 187 -4.09 -1.50 -12.21
C LEU A 187 -3.94 -0.82 -13.56
N ALA A 188 -3.17 0.25 -13.61
CA ALA A 188 -2.83 0.92 -14.85
C ALA A 188 -1.32 1.20 -14.94
N THR A 189 -0.82 1.12 -16.16
CA THR A 189 0.56 1.50 -16.51
C THR A 189 0.59 2.18 -17.88
N ARG A 190 1.63 2.95 -18.13
CA ARG A 190 1.90 3.59 -19.43
C ARG A 190 3.34 3.35 -19.81
N TRP A 191 3.54 2.97 -21.04
CA TRP A 191 4.86 2.67 -21.60
C TRP A 191 5.17 3.70 -22.68
N ASP A 192 6.30 4.39 -22.56
CA ASP A 192 6.80 5.28 -23.60
C ASP A 192 7.37 4.44 -24.74
N ILE A 193 6.82 4.61 -25.92
CA ILE A 193 7.23 3.95 -27.16
C ILE A 193 7.72 4.95 -28.20
N THR A 194 8.03 6.19 -27.79
CA THR A 194 8.44 7.28 -28.71
C THR A 194 9.67 6.87 -29.52
N GLN A 195 10.67 6.30 -28.86
CA GLN A 195 11.86 5.81 -29.53
C GLN A 195 11.54 4.71 -30.56
N LEU A 196 10.72 3.74 -30.17
CA LEU A 196 10.29 2.67 -31.05
C LEU A 196 9.57 3.22 -32.29
N LYS A 197 8.64 4.16 -32.09
CA LYS A 197 7.92 4.82 -33.20
C LYS A 197 8.85 5.63 -34.10
N ASN A 198 9.88 6.25 -33.57
CA ASN A 198 10.87 6.95 -34.38
C ASN A 198 11.68 5.98 -35.24
N TYR A 199 12.16 4.87 -34.68
CA TYR A 199 12.85 3.84 -35.44
C TYR A 199 11.94 3.22 -36.52
N GLU A 200 10.67 2.94 -36.21
CA GLU A 200 9.72 2.45 -37.22
C GLU A 200 9.59 3.44 -38.40
N ARG A 201 9.49 4.74 -38.13
CA ARG A 201 9.40 5.78 -39.17
C ARG A 201 10.68 5.85 -40.04
N GLU A 202 11.85 5.77 -39.38
CA GLU A 202 13.15 5.76 -40.07
C GLU A 202 13.29 4.55 -41.00
N VAL A 203 12.92 3.36 -40.53
CA VAL A 203 12.95 2.13 -41.32
C VAL A 203 12.01 2.22 -42.51
N VAL A 204 10.79 2.72 -42.32
CA VAL A 204 9.82 2.91 -43.40
C VAL A 204 10.36 3.90 -44.42
N ALA A 205 10.91 5.03 -44.02
CA ALA A 205 11.46 6.03 -44.92
C ALA A 205 12.65 5.46 -45.74
N ALA A 206 13.57 4.75 -45.09
CA ALA A 206 14.71 4.11 -45.75
C ALA A 206 14.27 3.05 -46.78
N LYS A 207 13.23 2.27 -46.45
CA LYS A 207 12.65 1.29 -47.35
C LYS A 207 12.05 1.96 -48.60
N GLU A 208 11.30 3.05 -48.41
CA GLU A 208 10.71 3.80 -49.52
C GLU A 208 11.78 4.41 -50.44
N GLU A 209 12.86 4.96 -49.85
CA GLU A 209 14.00 5.46 -50.63
C GLU A 209 14.67 4.37 -51.46
N LEU A 210 14.91 3.22 -50.84
CA LEU A 210 15.49 2.07 -51.54
C LEU A 210 14.60 1.60 -52.68
N GLU A 211 13.29 1.49 -52.48
CA GLU A 211 12.36 1.12 -53.53
C GLU A 211 12.34 2.13 -54.70
N LYS A 212 12.40 3.43 -54.39
CA LYS A 212 12.52 4.49 -55.43
C LYS A 212 13.82 4.39 -56.21
N ALA A 213 14.96 4.12 -55.52
CA ALA A 213 16.24 3.95 -56.17
C ALA A 213 16.27 2.72 -57.10
N LEU A 214 15.72 1.58 -56.69
CA LEU A 214 15.62 0.35 -57.49
C LEU A 214 14.72 0.54 -58.73
N LYS A 215 13.64 1.32 -58.60
CA LYS A 215 12.77 1.64 -59.80
C LYS A 215 13.45 2.54 -60.81
N LYS A 216 14.43 3.39 -60.39
CA LYS A 216 15.20 4.25 -61.31
C LYS A 216 16.32 3.50 -62.03
N GLN A 217 16.69 2.31 -61.61
CA GLN A 217 17.75 1.47 -62.24
C GLN A 217 17.18 0.49 -63.28
N LYS A 218 15.87 0.37 -63.39
CA LYS A 218 15.14 -0.38 -64.43
C LYS A 218 14.71 0.54 -65.55
#